data_3445e74931868bb16616c22e708ce4b3
#
_entry.id   3445e74931868bb16616c22e708ce4b3
#
_cell.length_a   1.000
_cell.length_b   1.000
_cell.length_c   1.000
_cell.angle_alpha   90.00
_cell.angle_beta   90.00
_cell.angle_gamma   90.00
#
_symmetry.space_group_name_H-M   'P 1'
#
loop_
_entity.id
_entity.type
_entity.pdbx_description
1 polymer ?
#
loop_
_entity_poly.entity_id
_entity_poly.type
_entity_poly.pdbx_seq_one_letter_code
_entity_poly.pdbx_strand_id
1 'polypeptide(L)'
;MFKKLKSQVQGFAYLLLHPPQLKRLIIREARYGQRHRSKRSWMEWQKYDQYTAHLLHSSAEARARPLNVERIKTISDMVSRSGNGLKVLDVGCGEGSISQQIYEMGNNVTSVDLPTITTLAHKHRALSVVAGDAEQLAFASNSFDLVLASEVIEHLWSPYSFFNEAHRVLADNGHLIIEVPEGKESLRWDAHKNYFTVKGLKQTLSGKFTVCEVKIFQPTGFPTPTMIMRLRKSEKTKNR
;
A
#
# COMPACT_ATOMS: atom_id res chain seq x y z
N MET A 1 -15.07 -31.46 -5.32
CA MET A 1 -14.74 -31.87 -3.94
C MET A 1 -13.24 -31.91 -3.67
N PHE A 2 -12.42 -32.59 -4.45
CA PHE A 2 -10.97 -32.74 -4.27
C PHE A 2 -10.14 -31.44 -4.29
N LYS A 3 -10.47 -30.44 -5.12
CA LYS A 3 -9.77 -29.13 -5.15
C LYS A 3 -9.93 -28.32 -3.85
N LYS A 4 -11.06 -28.47 -3.16
CA LYS A 4 -11.37 -27.79 -1.90
C LYS A 4 -10.56 -28.36 -0.72
N LEU A 5 -10.31 -29.68 -0.76
CA LEU A 5 -9.50 -30.35 0.26
C LEU A 5 -8.01 -29.96 0.13
N LYS A 6 -7.50 -29.86 -1.11
CA LYS A 6 -6.10 -29.51 -1.37
C LYS A 6 -5.73 -28.09 -0.89
N SER A 7 -6.63 -27.11 -1.09
CA SER A 7 -6.41 -25.73 -0.60
C SER A 7 -6.48 -25.61 0.93
N GLN A 8 -7.32 -26.42 1.58
CA GLN A 8 -7.37 -26.47 3.04
C GLN A 8 -6.12 -27.14 3.64
N VAL A 9 -5.61 -28.19 2.99
CA VAL A 9 -4.39 -28.89 3.44
C VAL A 9 -3.14 -28.02 3.26
N GLN A 10 -3.04 -27.26 2.16
CA GLN A 10 -1.94 -26.31 1.95
C GLN A 10 -1.96 -25.16 2.97
N GLY A 11 -3.14 -24.60 3.27
CA GLY A 11 -3.28 -23.58 4.34
C GLY A 11 -2.92 -24.11 5.72
N PHE A 12 -3.22 -25.39 6.00
CA PHE A 12 -2.86 -26.03 7.27
C PHE A 12 -1.36 -26.33 7.38
N ALA A 13 -0.73 -26.76 6.29
CA ALA A 13 0.71 -26.98 6.24
C ALA A 13 1.49 -25.66 6.41
N TYR A 14 1.00 -24.59 5.80
CA TYR A 14 1.57 -23.25 5.95
C TYR A 14 1.51 -22.75 7.40
N LEU A 15 0.38 -22.98 8.10
CA LEU A 15 0.20 -22.68 9.52
C LEU A 15 1.16 -23.44 10.45
N LEU A 16 1.57 -24.65 10.08
CA LEU A 16 2.48 -25.47 10.90
C LEU A 16 3.93 -24.98 10.85
N LEU A 17 4.33 -24.32 9.77
CA LEU A 17 5.71 -23.90 9.51
C LEU A 17 6.06 -22.50 10.07
N HIS A 18 5.08 -21.77 10.61
CA HIS A 18 5.26 -20.39 11.05
C HIS A 18 5.26 -20.19 12.57
N PRO A 19 5.94 -19.16 13.10
CA PRO A 19 5.96 -18.86 14.53
C PRO A 19 4.55 -18.69 15.13
N PRO A 20 4.33 -18.99 16.42
CA PRO A 20 3.00 -18.93 17.06
C PRO A 20 2.30 -17.58 16.95
N GLN A 21 3.06 -16.49 16.93
CA GLN A 21 2.55 -15.12 16.77
C GLN A 21 1.95 -14.90 15.38
N LEU A 22 2.64 -15.38 14.34
CA LEU A 22 2.17 -15.31 12.95
C LEU A 22 0.94 -16.20 12.74
N LYS A 23 0.89 -17.38 13.39
CA LYS A 23 -0.28 -18.27 13.38
C LYS A 23 -1.53 -17.57 13.92
N ARG A 24 -1.41 -16.83 15.03
CA ARG A 24 -2.53 -16.07 15.62
C ARG A 24 -3.01 -14.96 14.68
N LEU A 25 -2.09 -14.29 14.02
CA LEU A 25 -2.38 -13.23 13.06
C LEU A 25 -3.12 -13.79 11.84
N ILE A 26 -2.61 -14.86 11.22
CA ILE A 26 -3.20 -15.53 10.07
C ILE A 26 -4.61 -16.07 10.40
N ILE A 27 -4.80 -16.65 11.59
CA ILE A 27 -6.12 -17.13 12.03
C ILE A 27 -7.08 -15.96 12.25
N ARG A 28 -6.63 -14.84 12.79
CA ARG A 28 -7.43 -13.63 12.96
C ARG A 28 -7.87 -13.08 11.62
N GLU A 29 -6.97 -12.97 10.67
CA GLU A 29 -7.22 -12.49 9.31
C GLU A 29 -8.13 -13.44 8.51
N ALA A 30 -7.92 -14.76 8.63
CA ALA A 30 -8.82 -15.73 8.02
C ALA A 30 -10.26 -15.62 8.57
N ARG A 31 -10.42 -15.38 9.88
CA ARG A 31 -11.73 -15.14 10.51
C ARG A 31 -12.34 -13.80 10.10
N TYR A 32 -11.52 -12.77 9.92
CA TYR A 32 -11.94 -11.46 9.44
C TYR A 32 -12.40 -11.54 7.98
N GLY A 33 -11.62 -12.18 7.12
CA GLY A 33 -11.97 -12.42 5.71
C GLY A 33 -13.22 -13.29 5.53
N GLN A 34 -13.48 -14.23 6.45
CA GLN A 34 -14.73 -15.00 6.45
C GLN A 34 -15.97 -14.17 6.80
N ARG A 35 -15.83 -13.14 7.64
CA ARG A 35 -16.94 -12.22 7.99
C ARG A 35 -17.25 -11.22 6.88
N HIS A 36 -16.25 -10.83 6.09
CA HIS A 36 -16.39 -9.72 5.13
C HIS A 36 -16.52 -10.15 3.68
N ARG A 37 -16.43 -11.43 3.33
CA ARG A 37 -16.92 -11.90 2.04
C ARG A 37 -16.17 -12.94 1.33
N SER A 38 -16.95 -13.71 0.72
CA SER A 38 -16.86 -14.48 -0.51
C SER A 38 -15.53 -15.23 -0.76
N LYS A 39 -15.67 -16.46 -1.25
CA LYS A 39 -14.61 -17.36 -1.78
C LYS A 39 -13.59 -16.66 -2.70
N ARG A 40 -13.95 -15.52 -3.28
CA ARG A 40 -13.15 -14.77 -4.25
C ARG A 40 -11.98 -14.04 -3.58
N SER A 41 -12.18 -13.41 -2.43
CA SER A 41 -11.14 -12.69 -1.71
C SER A 41 -10.03 -13.62 -1.18
N TRP A 42 -10.38 -14.84 -0.71
CA TRP A 42 -9.41 -15.82 -0.27
C TRP A 42 -8.54 -16.36 -1.41
N MET A 43 -9.14 -16.69 -2.56
CA MET A 43 -8.40 -17.19 -3.73
C MET A 43 -7.48 -16.15 -4.33
N GLU A 44 -7.86 -14.88 -4.27
CA GLU A 44 -7.06 -13.80 -4.79
C GLU A 44 -5.97 -13.37 -3.81
N TRP A 45 -6.23 -13.47 -2.51
CA TRP A 45 -5.21 -13.34 -1.49
C TRP A 45 -4.08 -14.38 -1.68
N GLN A 46 -4.41 -15.62 -2.02
CA GLN A 46 -3.42 -16.65 -2.38
C GLN A 46 -2.64 -16.31 -3.67
N LYS A 47 -3.29 -15.72 -4.67
CA LYS A 47 -2.61 -15.27 -5.89
C LYS A 47 -1.65 -14.12 -5.58
N TYR A 48 -2.06 -13.20 -4.71
CA TYR A 48 -1.23 -12.10 -4.26
C TYR A 48 0.00 -12.60 -3.47
N ASP A 49 -0.19 -13.59 -2.61
CA ASP A 49 0.87 -14.25 -1.85
C ASP A 49 1.91 -14.92 -2.78
N GLN A 50 1.46 -15.60 -3.83
CA GLN A 50 2.34 -16.17 -4.86
C GLN A 50 3.08 -15.09 -5.68
N TYR A 51 2.41 -14.00 -6.01
CA TYR A 51 2.99 -12.87 -6.71
C TYR A 51 4.05 -12.16 -5.87
N THR A 52 3.79 -12.00 -4.59
CA THR A 52 4.72 -11.40 -3.64
C THR A 52 5.97 -12.24 -3.43
N ALA A 53 5.82 -13.57 -3.36
CA ALA A 53 6.96 -14.48 -3.30
C ALA A 53 7.85 -14.33 -4.55
N HIS A 54 7.28 -14.04 -5.72
CA HIS A 54 8.04 -13.81 -6.94
C HIS A 54 8.77 -12.45 -6.94
N LEU A 55 8.14 -11.40 -6.41
CA LEU A 55 8.77 -10.09 -6.22
C LEU A 55 9.95 -10.14 -5.24
N LEU A 56 9.91 -11.04 -4.26
CA LEU A 56 10.96 -11.20 -3.26
C LEU A 56 12.26 -11.79 -3.81
N HIS A 57 12.19 -12.65 -4.81
CA HIS A 57 13.36 -13.18 -5.46
C HIS A 57 14.08 -12.20 -6.40
N SER A 58 13.43 -11.09 -6.77
CA SER A 58 14.01 -10.03 -7.62
C SER A 58 14.68 -8.90 -6.82
N SER A 59 14.86 -9.04 -5.54
CA SER A 59 14.95 -7.97 -4.55
C SER A 59 16.16 -7.01 -4.63
N ALA A 60 17.36 -7.46 -4.96
CA ALA A 60 18.52 -6.57 -4.97
C ALA A 60 18.73 -5.89 -6.35
N GLU A 61 18.55 -6.62 -7.43
CA GLU A 61 18.72 -6.12 -8.80
C GLU A 61 17.54 -5.21 -9.23
N ALA A 62 16.32 -5.51 -8.77
CA ALA A 62 15.15 -4.67 -9.03
C ALA A 62 15.26 -3.30 -8.34
N ARG A 63 15.92 -3.21 -7.19
CA ARG A 63 16.20 -1.95 -6.47
C ARG A 63 17.25 -1.09 -7.14
N ALA A 64 18.21 -1.70 -7.84
CA ALA A 64 19.26 -1.00 -8.56
C ALA A 64 18.81 -0.44 -9.92
N ARG A 65 17.58 -0.65 -10.34
CA ARG A 65 17.08 -0.12 -11.63
C ARG A 65 16.92 1.40 -11.55
N PRO A 66 17.32 2.14 -12.60
CA PRO A 66 17.22 3.60 -12.63
C PRO A 66 15.84 4.14 -12.26
N LEU A 67 14.78 3.44 -12.65
CA LEU A 67 13.39 3.78 -12.32
C LEU A 67 13.13 3.79 -10.83
N ASN A 68 13.64 2.79 -10.08
CA ASN A 68 13.43 2.76 -8.62
C ASN A 68 14.14 3.92 -7.94
N VAL A 69 15.28 4.36 -8.44
CA VAL A 69 16.00 5.52 -7.94
C VAL A 69 15.19 6.82 -8.16
N GLU A 70 14.68 7.05 -9.38
CA GLU A 70 13.87 8.23 -9.70
C GLU A 70 12.56 8.25 -8.90
N ARG A 71 11.89 7.12 -8.79
CA ARG A 71 10.68 6.90 -8.01
C ARG A 71 10.91 7.24 -6.53
N ILE A 72 11.92 6.61 -5.90
CA ILE A 72 12.26 6.82 -4.50
C ILE A 72 12.63 8.30 -4.27
N LYS A 73 13.44 8.89 -5.14
CA LYS A 73 13.80 10.29 -5.08
C LYS A 73 12.57 11.20 -5.13
N THR A 74 11.66 10.95 -6.06
CA THR A 74 10.45 11.76 -6.23
C THR A 74 9.55 11.68 -5.00
N ILE A 75 9.36 10.48 -4.43
CA ILE A 75 8.60 10.30 -3.18
C ILE A 75 9.29 11.03 -2.04
N SER A 76 10.60 10.87 -1.85
CA SER A 76 11.38 11.53 -0.80
C SER A 76 11.28 13.06 -0.90
N ASP A 77 11.38 13.59 -2.10
CA ASP A 77 11.23 15.03 -2.37
C ASP A 77 9.81 15.53 -2.00
N MET A 78 8.76 14.73 -2.29
CA MET A 78 7.38 15.07 -1.92
C MET A 78 7.15 14.96 -0.41
N VAL A 79 7.77 13.98 0.27
CA VAL A 79 7.75 13.87 1.75
C VAL A 79 8.39 15.10 2.37
N SER A 80 9.57 15.50 1.93
CA SER A 80 10.27 16.71 2.42
C SER A 80 9.44 17.99 2.26
N ARG A 81 8.71 18.11 1.14
CA ARG A 81 7.80 19.25 0.91
C ARG A 81 6.52 19.18 1.75
N SER A 82 6.23 18.05 2.38
CA SER A 82 5.09 17.91 3.28
C SER A 82 5.41 18.32 4.71
N GLY A 83 6.69 18.35 5.10
CA GLY A 83 7.17 18.76 6.43
C GLY A 83 8.40 17.96 6.87
N ASN A 84 8.78 18.16 8.14
CA ASN A 84 9.88 17.44 8.79
C ASN A 84 9.38 16.78 10.09
N GLY A 85 10.01 15.68 10.49
CA GLY A 85 9.66 14.97 11.72
C GLY A 85 8.21 14.45 11.72
N LEU A 86 7.69 14.10 10.55
CA LEU A 86 6.31 13.69 10.35
C LEU A 86 6.03 12.31 10.97
N LYS A 87 4.79 12.12 11.43
CA LYS A 87 4.20 10.80 11.67
C LYS A 87 3.69 10.28 10.33
N VAL A 88 4.40 9.32 9.75
CA VAL A 88 4.11 8.76 8.42
C VAL A 88 3.50 7.38 8.55
N LEU A 89 2.42 7.13 7.81
CA LEU A 89 1.88 5.80 7.58
C LEU A 89 2.20 5.37 6.14
N ASP A 90 3.02 4.34 5.99
CA ASP A 90 3.30 3.71 4.70
C ASP A 90 2.40 2.48 4.53
N VAL A 91 1.41 2.60 3.63
CA VAL A 91 0.39 1.57 3.36
C VAL A 91 0.82 0.74 2.16
N GLY A 92 0.92 -0.57 2.34
CA GLY A 92 1.47 -1.47 1.33
C GLY A 92 2.99 -1.37 1.26
N CYS A 93 3.64 -1.38 2.42
CA CYS A 93 5.08 -1.09 2.53
C CYS A 93 5.99 -2.13 1.85
N GLY A 94 5.46 -3.30 1.48
CA GLY A 94 6.25 -4.37 0.90
C GLY A 94 7.41 -4.79 1.81
N GLU A 95 8.62 -4.79 1.26
CA GLU A 95 9.83 -5.10 2.02
C GLU A 95 10.36 -3.95 2.89
N GLY A 96 9.69 -2.77 2.89
CA GLY A 96 10.02 -1.64 3.74
C GLY A 96 11.11 -0.71 3.22
N SER A 97 11.54 -0.83 1.96
CA SER A 97 12.65 0.00 1.44
C SER A 97 12.32 1.49 1.41
N ILE A 98 11.09 1.86 1.01
CA ILE A 98 10.64 3.27 1.01
C ILE A 98 10.44 3.74 2.45
N SER A 99 9.81 2.93 3.30
CA SER A 99 9.64 3.22 4.73
C SER A 99 10.98 3.53 5.40
N GLN A 100 12.01 2.70 5.13
CA GLN A 100 13.34 2.88 5.68
C GLN A 100 13.96 4.21 5.22
N GLN A 101 13.87 4.54 3.94
CA GLN A 101 14.35 5.81 3.41
C GLN A 101 13.66 7.02 4.07
N ILE A 102 12.34 6.96 4.25
CA ILE A 102 11.58 8.03 4.91
C ILE A 102 11.96 8.14 6.39
N TYR A 103 12.21 7.02 7.07
CA TYR A 103 12.70 6.99 8.45
C TYR A 103 14.08 7.66 8.57
N GLU A 104 15.00 7.35 7.66
CA GLU A 104 16.35 7.93 7.62
C GLU A 104 16.35 9.44 7.36
N MET A 105 15.27 9.97 6.77
CA MET A 105 15.01 11.41 6.64
C MET A 105 14.55 12.07 7.95
N GLY A 106 14.49 11.34 9.08
CA GLY A 106 14.13 11.87 10.40
C GLY A 106 12.63 11.86 10.69
N ASN A 107 11.84 11.05 9.97
CA ASN A 107 10.41 10.91 10.21
C ASN A 107 10.12 9.69 11.11
N ASN A 108 8.95 9.68 11.76
CA ASN A 108 8.44 8.54 12.52
C ASN A 108 7.52 7.72 11.62
N VAL A 109 7.99 6.54 11.17
CA VAL A 109 7.30 5.73 10.18
C VAL A 109 6.62 4.52 10.83
N THR A 110 5.33 4.39 10.60
CA THR A 110 4.56 3.15 10.78
C THR A 110 4.25 2.57 9.42
N SER A 111 4.57 1.29 9.24
CA SER A 111 4.37 0.57 7.98
C SER A 111 3.25 -0.44 8.14
N VAL A 112 2.35 -0.55 7.16
CA VAL A 112 1.28 -1.54 7.17
C VAL A 112 1.26 -2.31 5.83
N ASP A 113 1.11 -3.62 5.93
CA ASP A 113 0.93 -4.49 4.77
C ASP A 113 0.16 -5.76 5.20
N LEU A 114 -0.13 -6.62 4.24
CA LEU A 114 -0.72 -7.92 4.51
C LEU A 114 0.21 -8.76 5.41
N PRO A 115 -0.35 -9.64 6.26
CA PRO A 115 0.42 -10.38 7.27
C PRO A 115 1.62 -11.14 6.75
N THR A 116 1.52 -11.70 5.53
CA THR A 116 2.61 -12.45 4.89
C THR A 116 3.76 -11.57 4.47
N ILE A 117 3.49 -10.31 4.15
CA ILE A 117 4.45 -9.34 3.64
C ILE A 117 5.18 -8.63 4.77
N THR A 118 4.49 -8.34 5.89
CA THR A 118 5.10 -7.65 7.03
C THR A 118 6.33 -8.35 7.57
N THR A 119 6.43 -9.68 7.40
CA THR A 119 7.62 -10.45 7.82
C THR A 119 8.90 -10.01 7.10
N LEU A 120 8.77 -9.43 5.93
CA LEU A 120 9.90 -8.97 5.12
C LEU A 120 10.39 -7.60 5.54
N ALA A 121 9.45 -6.71 5.86
CA ALA A 121 9.76 -5.38 6.35
C ALA A 121 10.40 -5.42 7.75
N HIS A 122 10.16 -6.47 8.52
CA HIS A 122 10.79 -6.67 9.84
C HIS A 122 12.32 -6.78 9.81
N LYS A 123 12.94 -6.97 8.65
CA LYS A 123 14.41 -6.87 8.52
C LYS A 123 14.93 -5.47 8.88
N HIS A 124 14.10 -4.44 8.71
CA HIS A 124 14.40 -3.06 9.10
C HIS A 124 13.99 -2.84 10.56
N ARG A 125 14.89 -3.11 11.50
CA ARG A 125 14.61 -3.10 12.94
C ARG A 125 14.09 -1.76 13.49
N ALA A 126 14.35 -0.67 12.80
CA ALA A 126 13.90 0.67 13.17
C ALA A 126 12.44 0.97 12.79
N LEU A 127 11.83 0.14 11.94
CA LEU A 127 10.48 0.36 11.47
C LEU A 127 9.44 -0.29 12.40
N SER A 128 8.37 0.45 12.68
CA SER A 128 7.14 -0.11 13.26
C SER A 128 6.30 -0.73 12.15
N VAL A 129 6.22 -2.06 12.09
CA VAL A 129 5.51 -2.79 11.04
C VAL A 129 4.29 -3.48 11.61
N VAL A 130 3.12 -3.22 11.02
CA VAL A 130 1.81 -3.74 11.46
C VAL A 130 1.15 -4.48 10.30
N ALA A 131 0.55 -5.63 10.60
CA ALA A 131 -0.29 -6.32 9.63
C ALA A 131 -1.68 -5.67 9.57
N GLY A 132 -2.16 -5.35 8.37
CA GLY A 132 -3.46 -4.69 8.21
C GLY A 132 -3.98 -4.72 6.78
N ASP A 133 -5.20 -4.22 6.64
CA ASP A 133 -5.89 -4.07 5.37
C ASP A 133 -5.93 -2.57 5.00
N ALA A 134 -5.45 -2.23 3.81
CA ALA A 134 -5.46 -0.87 3.30
C ALA A 134 -6.88 -0.29 3.17
N GLU A 135 -7.88 -1.13 2.95
CA GLU A 135 -9.28 -0.72 2.83
C GLU A 135 -9.98 -0.53 4.18
N GLN A 136 -9.30 -0.95 5.30
CA GLN A 136 -9.79 -0.79 6.67
C GLN A 136 -8.62 -0.66 7.65
N LEU A 137 -8.07 0.53 7.77
CA LEU A 137 -6.90 0.82 8.60
C LEU A 137 -7.25 0.80 10.10
N ALA A 138 -6.52 0.00 10.88
CA ALA A 138 -6.72 -0.16 12.31
C ALA A 138 -6.03 0.94 13.13
N PHE A 139 -6.10 2.19 12.65
CA PHE A 139 -5.54 3.36 13.33
C PHE A 139 -6.63 4.36 13.69
N ALA A 140 -6.38 5.18 14.71
CA ALA A 140 -7.30 6.25 15.09
C ALA A 140 -7.38 7.35 14.01
N SER A 141 -8.48 8.11 14.01
CA SER A 141 -8.59 9.29 13.15
C SER A 141 -7.56 10.35 13.53
N ASN A 142 -7.07 11.10 12.54
CA ASN A 142 -6.11 12.20 12.73
C ASN A 142 -4.81 11.78 13.44
N SER A 143 -4.28 10.58 13.13
CA SER A 143 -3.09 10.00 13.77
C SER A 143 -1.79 10.25 13.01
N PHE A 144 -1.86 10.59 11.72
CA PHE A 144 -0.70 10.72 10.85
C PHE A 144 -0.68 12.05 10.12
N ASP A 145 0.50 12.61 9.96
CA ASP A 145 0.73 13.83 9.20
C ASP A 145 0.83 13.54 7.70
N LEU A 146 1.27 12.32 7.35
CA LEU A 146 1.41 11.85 5.98
C LEU A 146 0.99 10.38 5.86
N VAL A 147 0.23 10.07 4.81
CA VAL A 147 -0.05 8.71 4.36
C VAL A 147 0.62 8.53 2.99
N LEU A 148 1.37 7.44 2.83
CA LEU A 148 1.95 7.02 1.57
C LEU A 148 1.29 5.72 1.13
N ALA A 149 0.99 5.58 -0.16
CA ALA A 149 0.62 4.32 -0.80
C ALA A 149 1.27 4.26 -2.19
N SER A 150 2.25 3.39 -2.32
CA SER A 150 3.08 3.26 -3.52
C SER A 150 2.88 1.90 -4.15
N GLU A 151 2.33 1.83 -5.37
CA GLU A 151 1.98 0.60 -6.08
C GLU A 151 1.01 -0.29 -5.26
N VAL A 152 -0.07 0.30 -4.75
CA VAL A 152 -1.04 -0.37 -3.88
C VAL A 152 -2.47 -0.27 -4.42
N ILE A 153 -2.93 0.93 -4.74
CA ILE A 153 -4.36 1.17 -4.96
C ILE A 153 -4.89 0.50 -6.22
N GLU A 154 -4.05 0.18 -7.19
CA GLU A 154 -4.39 -0.60 -8.38
C GLU A 154 -4.75 -2.06 -8.06
N HIS A 155 -4.28 -2.57 -6.93
CA HIS A 155 -4.54 -3.94 -6.47
C HIS A 155 -5.78 -4.05 -5.59
N LEU A 156 -6.30 -2.95 -5.06
CA LEU A 156 -7.40 -2.95 -4.10
C LEU A 156 -8.74 -3.32 -4.75
N TRP A 157 -9.62 -3.91 -3.96
CA TRP A 157 -11.02 -4.15 -4.36
C TRP A 157 -11.81 -2.86 -4.38
N SER A 158 -11.59 -2.00 -3.38
CA SER A 158 -12.25 -0.72 -3.23
C SER A 158 -11.24 0.39 -2.96
N PRO A 159 -10.60 0.96 -4.00
CA PRO A 159 -9.75 2.13 -3.83
C PRO A 159 -10.47 3.28 -3.11
N TYR A 160 -11.80 3.37 -3.28
CA TYR A 160 -12.61 4.37 -2.58
C TYR A 160 -12.60 4.17 -1.05
N SER A 161 -12.63 2.93 -0.57
CA SER A 161 -12.51 2.62 0.86
C SER A 161 -11.14 3.05 1.39
N PHE A 162 -10.07 2.77 0.65
CA PHE A 162 -8.73 3.27 1.00
C PHE A 162 -8.68 4.80 1.10
N PHE A 163 -9.24 5.53 0.13
CA PHE A 163 -9.24 7.00 0.18
C PHE A 163 -10.04 7.55 1.36
N ASN A 164 -11.11 6.88 1.77
CA ASN A 164 -11.85 7.24 2.98
C ASN A 164 -11.01 7.01 4.23
N GLU A 165 -10.34 5.88 4.33
CA GLU A 165 -9.47 5.55 5.44
C GLU A 165 -8.25 6.47 5.52
N ALA A 166 -7.58 6.72 4.39
CA ALA A 166 -6.47 7.67 4.31
C ALA A 166 -6.91 9.08 4.79
N HIS A 167 -8.08 9.55 4.33
CA HIS A 167 -8.63 10.82 4.78
C HIS A 167 -8.95 10.81 6.29
N ARG A 168 -9.45 9.71 6.81
CA ARG A 168 -9.82 9.56 8.23
C ARG A 168 -8.59 9.58 9.14
N VAL A 169 -7.54 8.82 8.78
CA VAL A 169 -6.34 8.69 9.62
C VAL A 169 -5.39 9.89 9.51
N LEU A 170 -5.46 10.66 8.42
CA LEU A 170 -4.68 11.88 8.26
C LEU A 170 -5.15 12.97 9.23
N ALA A 171 -4.19 13.63 9.87
CA ALA A 171 -4.40 14.86 10.62
C ALA A 171 -4.94 15.98 9.72
N ASP A 172 -5.49 17.03 10.30
CA ASP A 172 -5.92 18.20 9.55
C ASP A 172 -4.70 18.81 8.85
N ASN A 173 -4.86 19.21 7.58
CA ASN A 173 -3.77 19.63 6.69
C ASN A 173 -2.72 18.54 6.35
N GLY A 174 -2.90 17.30 6.78
CA GLY A 174 -2.03 16.18 6.44
C GLY A 174 -2.02 15.88 4.94
N HIS A 175 -0.99 15.17 4.51
CA HIS A 175 -0.76 14.87 3.10
C HIS A 175 -0.94 13.40 2.77
N LEU A 176 -1.50 13.13 1.59
CA LEU A 176 -1.54 11.81 0.97
C LEU A 176 -0.58 11.83 -0.23
N ILE A 177 0.34 10.89 -0.27
CA ILE A 177 1.16 10.62 -1.46
C ILE A 177 0.73 9.27 -2.01
N ILE A 178 0.35 9.24 -3.28
CA ILE A 178 0.01 8.01 -4.00
C ILE A 178 0.90 7.86 -5.22
N GLU A 179 1.31 6.65 -5.50
CA GLU A 179 2.00 6.26 -6.70
C GLU A 179 1.28 5.09 -7.34
N VAL A 180 1.03 5.18 -8.64
CA VAL A 180 0.36 4.14 -9.43
C VAL A 180 0.81 4.20 -10.89
N PRO A 181 0.72 3.09 -11.64
CA PRO A 181 0.79 3.13 -13.09
C PRO A 181 -0.35 3.97 -13.66
N GLU A 182 -0.04 4.85 -14.63
CA GLU A 182 -1.05 5.66 -15.31
C GLU A 182 -1.57 4.96 -16.57
N GLY A 183 -2.89 4.97 -16.74
CA GLY A 183 -3.53 4.53 -17.96
C GLY A 183 -4.08 3.10 -17.92
N LYS A 184 -4.93 2.81 -18.90
CA LYS A 184 -5.67 1.56 -19.00
C LYS A 184 -4.76 0.35 -19.29
N GLU A 185 -3.63 0.58 -19.89
CA GLU A 185 -2.62 -0.45 -20.23
C GLU A 185 -2.07 -1.14 -18.99
N SER A 186 -2.17 -0.51 -17.81
CA SER A 186 -1.79 -1.12 -16.53
C SER A 186 -2.59 -2.40 -16.23
N LEU A 187 -3.81 -2.53 -16.75
CA LEU A 187 -4.64 -3.74 -16.60
C LEU A 187 -4.09 -4.97 -17.35
N ARG A 188 -3.01 -4.84 -18.11
CA ARG A 188 -2.30 -6.00 -18.70
C ARG A 188 -1.60 -6.86 -17.64
N TRP A 189 -1.40 -6.31 -16.45
CA TRP A 189 -0.88 -7.06 -15.30
C TRP A 189 -2.03 -7.72 -14.57
N ASP A 190 -2.03 -9.05 -14.49
CA ASP A 190 -3.11 -9.85 -13.92
C ASP A 190 -3.48 -9.47 -12.46
N ALA A 191 -2.52 -8.89 -11.73
CA ALA A 191 -2.72 -8.46 -10.35
C ALA A 191 -3.44 -7.09 -10.24
N HIS A 192 -3.46 -6.29 -11.31
CA HIS A 192 -4.11 -4.98 -11.30
C HIS A 192 -5.62 -5.12 -11.53
N LYS A 193 -6.41 -4.65 -10.58
CA LYS A 193 -7.87 -4.63 -10.64
C LYS A 193 -8.41 -3.30 -11.13
N ASN A 194 -7.62 -2.25 -10.96
CA ASN A 194 -8.01 -0.88 -11.29
C ASN A 194 -6.94 -0.22 -12.15
N TYR A 195 -7.38 0.73 -12.97
CA TYR A 195 -6.48 1.66 -13.65
C TYR A 195 -6.82 3.09 -13.26
N PHE A 196 -5.82 3.94 -13.28
CA PHE A 196 -5.95 5.33 -12.87
C PHE A 196 -5.41 6.26 -13.96
N THR A 197 -6.04 7.44 -14.04
CA THR A 197 -5.53 8.56 -14.81
C THR A 197 -5.49 9.79 -13.90
N VAL A 198 -4.63 10.75 -14.21
CA VAL A 198 -4.57 12.03 -13.47
C VAL A 198 -5.96 12.67 -13.38
N LYS A 199 -6.68 12.72 -14.52
CA LYS A 199 -8.03 13.30 -14.57
C LYS A 199 -9.01 12.53 -13.68
N GLY A 200 -9.01 11.20 -13.77
CA GLY A 200 -9.90 10.34 -12.99
C GLY A 200 -9.66 10.47 -11.49
N LEU A 201 -8.39 10.43 -11.05
CA LEU A 201 -8.04 10.61 -9.65
C LEU A 201 -8.41 12.01 -9.13
N LYS A 202 -8.13 13.07 -9.89
CA LYS A 202 -8.55 14.43 -9.51
C LYS A 202 -10.06 14.53 -9.28
N GLN A 203 -10.87 13.90 -10.14
CA GLN A 203 -12.31 13.86 -9.99
C GLN A 203 -12.76 13.03 -8.77
N THR A 204 -12.21 11.82 -8.62
CA THR A 204 -12.55 10.90 -7.51
C THR A 204 -12.21 11.49 -6.15
N LEU A 205 -11.11 12.21 -6.05
CA LEU A 205 -10.59 12.77 -4.81
C LEU A 205 -11.10 14.20 -4.52
N SER A 206 -11.81 14.80 -5.47
CA SER A 206 -12.43 16.13 -5.30
C SER A 206 -13.31 16.18 -4.05
N GLY A 207 -13.20 17.24 -3.27
CA GLY A 207 -13.92 17.42 -2.01
C GLY A 207 -13.29 16.71 -0.79
N LYS A 208 -12.41 15.74 -0.99
CA LYS A 208 -11.65 15.10 0.10
C LYS A 208 -10.21 15.57 0.16
N PHE A 209 -9.62 15.81 -1.01
CA PHE A 209 -8.23 16.20 -1.14
C PHE A 209 -8.06 17.30 -2.17
N THR A 210 -7.09 18.17 -1.91
CA THR A 210 -6.59 19.18 -2.84
C THR A 210 -5.27 18.68 -3.44
N VAL A 211 -5.18 18.65 -4.77
CA VAL A 211 -3.94 18.24 -5.44
C VAL A 211 -2.89 19.33 -5.30
N CYS A 212 -1.76 18.99 -4.68
CA CYS A 212 -0.61 19.87 -4.51
C CYS A 212 0.41 19.72 -5.63
N GLU A 213 0.67 18.46 -6.05
CA GLU A 213 1.70 18.16 -7.02
C GLU A 213 1.37 16.86 -7.78
N VAL A 214 1.77 16.80 -9.05
CA VAL A 214 1.71 15.59 -9.87
C VAL A 214 3.02 15.46 -10.64
N LYS A 215 3.62 14.29 -10.58
CA LYS A 215 4.76 13.89 -11.41
C LYS A 215 4.37 12.67 -12.23
N ILE A 216 4.75 12.67 -13.49
CA ILE A 216 4.58 11.54 -14.40
C ILE A 216 5.93 11.30 -15.07
N PHE A 217 6.36 10.07 -15.09
CA PHE A 217 7.56 9.66 -15.83
C PHE A 217 7.33 8.31 -16.50
N GLN A 218 8.01 8.11 -17.62
CA GLN A 218 7.93 6.88 -18.39
C GLN A 218 9.09 5.97 -18.00
N PRO A 219 8.82 4.87 -17.28
CA PRO A 219 9.87 3.91 -16.96
C PRO A 219 10.40 3.21 -18.20
N THR A 220 11.72 3.07 -18.31
CA THR A 220 12.33 2.31 -19.41
C THR A 220 11.92 0.83 -19.32
N GLY A 221 11.36 0.31 -20.41
CA GLY A 221 10.95 -1.09 -20.51
C GLY A 221 9.56 -1.40 -19.91
N PHE A 222 8.83 -0.41 -19.44
CA PHE A 222 7.43 -0.58 -18.99
C PHE A 222 6.45 0.02 -20.00
N PRO A 223 5.28 -0.63 -20.21
CA PRO A 223 4.31 -0.17 -21.19
C PRO A 223 3.52 1.07 -20.75
N THR A 224 3.55 1.38 -19.44
CA THR A 224 2.75 2.46 -18.85
C THR A 224 3.63 3.46 -18.11
N PRO A 225 3.32 4.77 -18.18
CA PRO A 225 3.90 5.75 -17.29
C PRO A 225 3.57 5.45 -15.82
N THR A 226 4.41 5.92 -14.92
CA THR A 226 4.12 5.96 -13.48
C THR A 226 3.72 7.38 -13.09
N MET A 227 2.66 7.50 -12.32
CA MET A 227 2.15 8.75 -11.79
C MET A 227 2.32 8.80 -10.27
N ILE A 228 2.93 9.87 -9.75
CA ILE A 228 2.99 10.16 -8.32
C ILE A 228 2.25 11.46 -8.06
N MET A 229 1.34 11.42 -7.09
CA MET A 229 0.56 12.59 -6.70
C MET A 229 0.74 12.88 -5.20
N ARG A 230 1.02 14.14 -4.87
CA ARG A 230 0.92 14.65 -3.52
C ARG A 230 -0.35 15.47 -3.37
N LEU A 231 -1.15 15.11 -2.38
CA LEU A 231 -2.45 15.69 -2.11
C LEU A 231 -2.49 16.15 -0.64
N ARG A 232 -3.23 17.20 -0.36
CA ARG A 232 -3.49 17.69 0.99
C ARG A 232 -4.93 17.37 1.37
N LYS A 233 -5.15 16.89 2.59
CA LYS A 233 -6.49 16.71 3.15
C LYS A 233 -7.26 18.03 3.08
N SER A 234 -8.43 18.02 2.45
CA SER A 234 -9.30 19.18 2.42
C SER A 234 -9.97 19.39 3.79
N GLU A 235 -10.04 20.62 4.24
CA GLU A 235 -10.79 20.95 5.44
C GLU A 235 -12.27 20.60 5.24
N LYS A 236 -12.89 20.07 6.27
CA LYS A 236 -14.36 19.95 6.26
C LYS A 236 -14.93 21.34 6.16
N THR A 237 -15.61 21.63 5.05
CA THR A 237 -16.43 22.86 4.97
C THR A 237 -17.37 22.84 6.16
N LYS A 238 -17.14 23.68 7.16
CA LYS A 238 -18.12 23.90 8.21
C LYS A 238 -19.34 24.51 7.50
N ASN A 239 -20.33 23.67 7.20
CA ASN A 239 -21.63 24.20 6.82
C ASN A 239 -22.10 25.10 7.97
N ARG A 240 -22.14 26.39 7.69
CA ARG A 240 -22.79 27.40 8.54
C ARG A 240 -24.28 27.23 8.42
#